data_20b6e6d6abbe4fe87805a7ade0818569
#
_entry.id   20b6e6d6abbe4fe87805a7ade0818569
#
_cell.length_a   1.000
_cell.length_b   1.000
_cell.length_c   1.000
_cell.angle_alpha   90.00
_cell.angle_beta   90.00
_cell.angle_gamma   90.00
#
_symmetry.space_group_name_H-M   'P 1'
#
loop_
_entity.id
_entity.type
_entity.pdbx_description
1 polymer ?
#
loop_
_entity_poly.entity_id
_entity_poly.type
_entity_poly.pdbx_seq_one_letter_code
_entity_poly.pdbx_strand_id
1 'polypeptide(L)'
;MQRQWRVCTGLIVWTLAFAAAAQQPIVYPAKGQSPQKQNSDTAECQLWAKQNTGVDPAALAQQSANQPPPPGHQGQRVRGAAGGAAAGAAIGAIAGDAGKGAAIGAVTGTVAGGSRQRRGQREASAQQQSMQQQTSEQMATYNRAVAACMSGRGYTIQ
;
A
#
# COMPACT_ATOMS: atom_id res chain seq x y z
N MET A 1 -15.89 -21.98 -25.52
CA MET A 1 -16.22 -21.76 -24.10
C MET A 1 -15.18 -20.93 -23.32
N GLN A 2 -13.88 -20.95 -23.62
CA GLN A 2 -12.86 -20.16 -22.92
C GLN A 2 -12.93 -18.62 -23.12
N ARG A 3 -13.53 -18.15 -24.21
CA ARG A 3 -13.61 -16.72 -24.55
C ARG A 3 -14.66 -15.98 -23.69
N GLN A 4 -15.67 -16.66 -23.26
CA GLN A 4 -16.76 -16.12 -22.41
C GLN A 4 -16.28 -15.86 -20.95
N TRP A 5 -15.39 -16.70 -20.43
CA TRP A 5 -14.87 -16.56 -19.08
C TRP A 5 -13.94 -15.34 -18.91
N ARG A 6 -13.23 -14.96 -19.96
CA ARG A 6 -12.31 -13.80 -19.94
C ARG A 6 -13.05 -12.46 -19.87
N VAL A 7 -14.24 -12.40 -20.43
CA VAL A 7 -15.08 -11.19 -20.42
C VAL A 7 -15.75 -11.00 -19.06
N CYS A 8 -16.21 -12.08 -18.41
CA CYS A 8 -16.81 -12.01 -17.07
C CYS A 8 -15.82 -11.63 -15.98
N THR A 9 -14.55 -12.11 -16.07
CA THR A 9 -13.51 -11.77 -15.07
C THR A 9 -13.09 -10.28 -15.18
N GLY A 10 -13.07 -9.71 -16.38
CA GLY A 10 -12.76 -8.30 -16.61
C GLY A 10 -13.82 -7.35 -16.05
N LEU A 11 -15.09 -7.71 -16.12
CA LEU A 11 -16.21 -6.89 -15.63
C LEU A 11 -16.29 -6.85 -14.09
N ILE A 12 -15.95 -7.95 -13.41
CA ILE A 12 -15.96 -8.03 -11.94
C ILE A 12 -14.84 -7.19 -11.31
N VAL A 13 -13.67 -7.12 -11.96
CA VAL A 13 -12.54 -6.32 -11.46
C VAL A 13 -12.81 -4.82 -11.60
N TRP A 14 -13.59 -4.39 -12.58
CA TRP A 14 -13.90 -2.99 -12.81
C TRP A 14 -14.90 -2.40 -11.80
N THR A 15 -15.77 -3.22 -11.23
CA THR A 15 -16.79 -2.76 -10.26
C THR A 15 -16.27 -2.59 -8.84
N LEU A 16 -15.12 -3.15 -8.48
CA LEU A 16 -14.53 -3.03 -7.13
C LEU A 16 -13.69 -1.76 -6.91
N ALA A 17 -13.40 -0.99 -7.95
CA ALA A 17 -12.55 0.21 -7.85
C ALA A 17 -13.27 1.47 -7.32
N PHE A 18 -14.59 1.44 -7.13
CA PHE A 18 -15.38 2.63 -6.75
C PHE A 18 -15.67 2.79 -5.25
N ALA A 19 -15.22 1.86 -4.40
CA ALA A 19 -15.60 1.85 -2.98
C ALA A 19 -14.71 2.69 -2.03
N ALA A 20 -13.67 3.37 -2.54
CA ALA A 20 -12.66 4.06 -1.68
C ALA A 20 -12.89 5.58 -1.50
N ALA A 21 -13.98 6.16 -1.99
CA ALA A 21 -14.14 7.63 -2.07
C ALA A 21 -15.02 8.27 -0.98
N ALA A 22 -15.42 7.58 0.07
CA ALA A 22 -16.48 8.08 0.94
C ALA A 22 -16.17 8.04 2.44
N GLN A 23 -15.22 8.85 2.90
CA GLN A 23 -15.08 9.13 4.35
C GLN A 23 -14.72 10.60 4.61
N GLN A 24 -15.37 11.51 3.90
CA GLN A 24 -15.31 12.90 4.33
C GLN A 24 -16.38 13.14 5.41
N PRO A 25 -16.03 13.73 6.56
CA PRO A 25 -17.00 14.05 7.60
C PRO A 25 -18.06 15.01 7.04
N ILE A 26 -19.33 14.67 7.24
CA ILE A 26 -20.45 15.51 6.84
C ILE A 26 -20.57 16.65 7.84
N VAL A 27 -20.41 17.89 7.35
CA VAL A 27 -20.49 19.10 8.15
C VAL A 27 -21.87 19.73 7.97
N TYR A 28 -22.62 19.83 9.05
CA TYR A 28 -23.96 20.41 9.04
C TYR A 28 -24.01 21.76 9.78
N PRO A 29 -24.50 22.87 9.16
CA PRO A 29 -24.60 24.16 9.80
C PRO A 29 -25.73 24.18 10.84
N ALA A 30 -25.40 24.13 12.13
CA ALA A 30 -26.40 24.10 13.21
C ALA A 30 -27.04 25.47 13.50
N LYS A 31 -26.45 26.57 12.99
CA LYS A 31 -26.92 27.93 13.22
C LYS A 31 -27.36 28.65 11.93
N GLY A 32 -27.67 27.92 10.86
CA GLY A 32 -28.12 28.50 9.61
C GLY A 32 -27.03 29.26 8.84
N GLN A 33 -25.76 28.88 9.01
CA GLN A 33 -24.65 29.49 8.26
C GLN A 33 -24.80 29.25 6.75
N SER A 34 -24.47 30.28 5.95
CA SER A 34 -24.51 30.15 4.50
C SER A 34 -23.40 29.22 3.98
N PRO A 35 -23.55 28.62 2.77
CA PRO A 35 -22.51 27.80 2.17
C PRO A 35 -21.17 28.51 2.00
N GLN A 36 -21.20 29.83 1.70
CA GLN A 36 -19.98 30.64 1.58
C GLN A 36 -19.27 30.75 2.94
N LYS A 37 -20.00 30.97 4.01
CA LYS A 37 -19.48 31.03 5.37
C LYS A 37 -18.91 29.67 5.78
N GLN A 38 -19.60 28.58 5.46
CA GLN A 38 -19.11 27.23 5.74
C GLN A 38 -17.79 26.93 5.03
N ASN A 39 -17.65 27.32 3.77
CA ASN A 39 -16.41 27.13 3.02
C ASN A 39 -15.24 27.91 3.63
N SER A 40 -15.47 29.18 4.00
CA SER A 40 -14.48 30.02 4.66
C SER A 40 -14.06 29.43 6.02
N ASP A 41 -15.03 29.06 6.85
CA ASP A 41 -14.79 28.47 8.18
C ASP A 41 -14.05 27.12 8.07
N THR A 42 -14.39 26.31 7.06
CA THR A 42 -13.70 25.04 6.79
C THR A 42 -12.24 25.27 6.42
N ALA A 43 -11.95 26.21 5.51
CA ALA A 43 -10.58 26.52 5.10
C ALA A 43 -9.74 27.04 6.28
N GLU A 44 -10.29 27.93 7.12
CA GLU A 44 -9.62 28.42 8.30
C GLU A 44 -9.38 27.30 9.32
N CYS A 45 -10.36 26.42 9.57
CA CYS A 45 -10.20 25.29 10.48
C CYS A 45 -9.20 24.25 9.97
N GLN A 46 -9.10 24.04 8.67
CA GLN A 46 -8.07 23.20 8.06
C GLN A 46 -6.67 23.78 8.27
N LEU A 47 -6.50 25.09 8.04
CA LEU A 47 -5.23 25.76 8.27
C LEU A 47 -4.83 25.70 9.75
N TRP A 48 -5.78 25.99 10.66
CA TRP A 48 -5.56 25.90 12.09
C TRP A 48 -5.18 24.49 12.53
N ALA A 49 -5.88 23.47 12.02
CA ALA A 49 -5.57 22.06 12.31
C ALA A 49 -4.16 21.68 11.83
N LYS A 50 -3.76 22.11 10.61
CA LYS A 50 -2.40 21.90 10.11
C LYS A 50 -1.34 22.52 11.02
N GLN A 51 -1.57 23.74 11.50
CA GLN A 51 -0.64 24.44 12.38
C GLN A 51 -0.53 23.78 13.76
N ASN A 52 -1.66 23.33 14.31
CA ASN A 52 -1.69 22.76 15.66
C ASN A 52 -1.28 21.28 15.74
N THR A 53 -1.53 20.51 14.68
CA THR A 53 -1.17 19.08 14.65
C THR A 53 0.16 18.83 13.95
N GLY A 54 0.67 19.78 13.16
CA GLY A 54 1.82 19.60 12.29
C GLY A 54 1.55 18.67 11.10
N VAL A 55 0.32 18.19 10.91
CA VAL A 55 -0.05 17.26 9.85
C VAL A 55 -0.49 18.02 8.61
N ASP A 56 0.19 17.78 7.49
CA ASP A 56 -0.18 18.29 6.17
C ASP A 56 -0.77 17.17 5.30
N PRO A 57 -2.09 17.18 5.06
CA PRO A 57 -2.74 16.16 4.24
C PRO A 57 -2.18 16.06 2.82
N ALA A 58 -1.79 17.20 2.22
CA ALA A 58 -1.22 17.23 0.87
C ALA A 58 0.16 16.58 0.83
N ALA A 59 1.01 16.82 1.84
CA ALA A 59 2.31 16.18 1.96
C ALA A 59 2.17 14.66 2.18
N LEU A 60 1.23 14.22 3.01
CA LEU A 60 0.93 12.80 3.21
C LEU A 60 0.45 12.11 1.93
N ALA A 61 -0.41 12.76 1.15
CA ALA A 61 -0.87 12.23 -0.13
C ALA A 61 0.29 12.09 -1.13
N GLN A 62 1.19 13.07 -1.22
CA GLN A 62 2.38 13.00 -2.06
C GLN A 62 3.34 11.91 -1.60
N GLN A 63 3.55 11.75 -0.30
CA GLN A 63 4.38 10.68 0.25
C GLN A 63 3.83 9.29 -0.10
N SER A 64 2.52 9.12 -0.02
CA SER A 64 1.85 7.87 -0.41
C SER A 64 1.95 7.59 -1.91
N ALA A 65 1.84 8.63 -2.76
CA ALA A 65 1.96 8.51 -4.21
C ALA A 65 3.40 8.17 -4.67
N ASN A 66 4.41 8.63 -3.93
CA ASN A 66 5.83 8.41 -4.22
C ASN A 66 6.37 7.09 -3.64
N GLN A 67 5.55 6.27 -2.98
CA GLN A 67 6.00 4.98 -2.49
C GLN A 67 6.34 4.04 -3.66
N PRO A 68 7.56 3.45 -3.67
CA PRO A 68 7.91 2.50 -4.71
C PRO A 68 6.98 1.29 -4.65
N PRO A 69 6.57 0.75 -5.81
CA PRO A 69 5.79 -0.47 -5.84
C PRO A 69 6.57 -1.61 -5.18
N PRO A 70 5.88 -2.57 -4.53
CA PRO A 70 6.53 -3.73 -3.93
C PRO A 70 7.45 -4.42 -4.92
N PRO A 71 8.64 -4.86 -4.52
CA PRO A 71 9.58 -5.51 -5.43
C PRO A 71 8.94 -6.71 -6.12
N GLY A 72 8.98 -6.69 -7.45
CA GLY A 72 8.37 -7.72 -8.31
C GLY A 72 8.95 -9.11 -8.03
N HIS A 73 8.07 -10.11 -7.95
CA HIS A 73 8.34 -11.42 -7.37
C HIS A 73 9.02 -12.44 -8.29
N GLN A 74 9.20 -12.12 -9.57
CA GLN A 74 9.63 -13.14 -10.56
C GLN A 74 11.14 -13.38 -10.61
N GLY A 75 11.98 -12.40 -10.25
CA GLY A 75 13.44 -12.51 -10.40
C GLY A 75 14.16 -13.38 -9.38
N GLN A 76 13.64 -13.55 -8.18
CA GLN A 76 14.38 -14.22 -7.09
C GLN A 76 14.41 -15.75 -7.24
N ARG A 77 13.35 -16.36 -7.77
CA ARG A 77 13.32 -17.81 -8.04
C ARG A 77 14.29 -18.18 -9.17
N VAL A 78 14.32 -17.36 -10.23
CA VAL A 78 15.24 -17.56 -11.37
C VAL A 78 16.69 -17.37 -10.93
N ARG A 79 16.98 -16.34 -10.12
CA ARG A 79 18.32 -16.14 -9.54
C ARG A 79 18.71 -17.26 -8.60
N GLY A 80 17.77 -17.79 -7.80
CA GLY A 80 18.02 -18.94 -6.93
C GLY A 80 18.31 -20.20 -7.72
N ALA A 81 17.56 -20.46 -8.79
CA ALA A 81 17.78 -21.59 -9.67
C ALA A 81 19.15 -21.50 -10.37
N ALA A 82 19.49 -20.35 -10.94
CA ALA A 82 20.74 -20.15 -11.66
C ALA A 82 21.95 -20.27 -10.71
N GLY A 83 21.89 -19.65 -9.54
CA GLY A 83 22.95 -19.75 -8.53
C GLY A 83 23.09 -21.16 -7.97
N GLY A 84 21.97 -21.85 -7.73
CA GLY A 84 21.98 -23.25 -7.28
C GLY A 84 22.51 -24.21 -8.34
N ALA A 85 22.16 -24.01 -9.63
CA ALA A 85 22.68 -24.81 -10.73
C ALA A 85 24.21 -24.65 -10.87
N ALA A 86 24.71 -23.41 -10.81
CA ALA A 86 26.15 -23.14 -10.91
C ALA A 86 26.95 -23.78 -9.75
N ALA A 87 26.49 -23.62 -8.52
CA ALA A 87 27.13 -24.23 -7.35
C ALA A 87 27.03 -25.77 -7.39
N GLY A 88 25.87 -26.31 -7.78
CA GLY A 88 25.66 -27.75 -7.93
C GLY A 88 26.50 -28.37 -9.05
N ALA A 89 26.70 -27.65 -10.16
CA ALA A 89 27.57 -28.09 -11.23
C ALA A 89 29.05 -28.19 -10.79
N ALA A 90 29.53 -27.19 -10.04
CA ALA A 90 30.88 -27.19 -9.51
C ALA A 90 31.14 -28.37 -8.55
N ILE A 91 30.22 -28.65 -7.65
CA ILE A 91 30.30 -29.79 -6.70
C ILE A 91 30.16 -31.12 -7.49
N GLY A 92 29.22 -31.19 -8.44
CA GLY A 92 28.99 -32.37 -9.25
C GLY A 92 30.18 -32.71 -10.17
N ALA A 93 30.92 -31.68 -10.64
CA ALA A 93 32.13 -31.89 -11.41
C ALA A 93 33.23 -32.59 -10.62
N ILE A 94 33.34 -32.26 -9.33
CA ILE A 94 34.28 -32.92 -8.40
C ILE A 94 33.86 -34.38 -8.16
N ALA A 95 32.54 -34.63 -8.09
CA ALA A 95 31.96 -35.96 -7.87
C ALA A 95 31.83 -36.81 -9.17
N GLY A 96 32.23 -36.28 -10.31
CA GLY A 96 32.23 -37.00 -11.60
C GLY A 96 30.98 -36.84 -12.45
N ASP A 97 29.97 -36.04 -12.01
CA ASP A 97 28.74 -35.81 -12.79
C ASP A 97 28.19 -34.38 -12.58
N ALA A 98 28.77 -33.45 -13.35
CA ALA A 98 28.36 -32.03 -13.29
C ALA A 98 26.89 -31.81 -13.67
N GLY A 99 26.34 -32.63 -14.57
CA GLY A 99 24.94 -32.50 -15.00
C GLY A 99 23.94 -32.83 -13.93
N LYS A 100 24.15 -33.94 -13.21
CA LYS A 100 23.30 -34.29 -12.04
C LYS A 100 23.45 -33.29 -10.91
N GLY A 101 24.66 -32.81 -10.62
CA GLY A 101 24.92 -31.78 -9.64
C GLY A 101 24.20 -30.48 -9.95
N ALA A 102 24.22 -30.02 -11.21
CA ALA A 102 23.49 -28.82 -11.65
C ALA A 102 21.97 -28.98 -11.52
N ALA A 103 21.41 -30.15 -11.89
CA ALA A 103 19.98 -30.40 -11.77
C ALA A 103 19.50 -30.38 -10.31
N ILE A 104 20.20 -31.03 -9.39
CA ILE A 104 19.90 -31.04 -7.96
C ILE A 104 20.06 -29.62 -7.39
N GLY A 105 21.12 -28.92 -7.75
CA GLY A 105 21.37 -27.55 -7.30
C GLY A 105 20.32 -26.56 -7.79
N ALA A 106 19.82 -26.69 -9.02
CA ALA A 106 18.75 -25.87 -9.55
C ALA A 106 17.44 -26.06 -8.77
N VAL A 107 17.06 -27.32 -8.47
CA VAL A 107 15.86 -27.60 -7.67
C VAL A 107 15.99 -27.07 -6.26
N THR A 108 17.10 -27.30 -5.60
CA THR A 108 17.36 -26.79 -4.23
C THR A 108 17.40 -25.26 -4.23
N GLY A 109 18.03 -24.63 -5.24
CA GLY A 109 18.11 -23.20 -5.40
C GLY A 109 16.74 -22.54 -5.63
N THR A 110 15.83 -23.18 -6.39
CA THR A 110 14.45 -22.68 -6.55
C THR A 110 13.67 -22.67 -5.25
N VAL A 111 13.79 -23.72 -4.43
CA VAL A 111 13.12 -23.81 -3.12
C VAL A 111 13.69 -22.77 -2.16
N ALA A 112 15.01 -22.63 -2.08
CA ALA A 112 15.67 -21.64 -1.25
C ALA A 112 15.35 -20.19 -1.69
N GLY A 113 15.34 -19.93 -3.02
CA GLY A 113 14.92 -18.66 -3.59
C GLY A 113 13.45 -18.32 -3.30
N GLY A 114 12.58 -19.33 -3.34
CA GLY A 114 11.16 -19.19 -2.99
C GLY A 114 10.92 -18.84 -1.51
N SER A 115 11.69 -19.42 -0.61
CA SER A 115 11.57 -19.11 0.83
C SER A 115 12.05 -17.69 1.17
N ARG A 116 13.16 -17.25 0.58
CA ARG A 116 13.66 -15.86 0.68
C ARG A 116 12.66 -14.87 0.11
N GLN A 117 12.05 -15.20 -1.03
CA GLN A 117 11.00 -14.38 -1.63
C GLN A 117 9.79 -14.20 -0.69
N ARG A 118 9.32 -15.28 -0.05
CA ARG A 118 8.20 -15.22 0.91
C ARG A 118 8.52 -14.37 2.14
N ARG A 119 9.76 -14.43 2.64
CA ARG A 119 10.20 -13.57 3.75
C ARG A 119 10.21 -12.11 3.33
N GLY A 120 10.82 -11.76 2.21
CA GLY A 120 10.84 -10.40 1.68
C GLY A 120 9.43 -9.84 1.42
N GLN A 121 8.48 -10.69 0.97
CA GLN A 121 7.07 -10.30 0.84
C GLN A 121 6.42 -9.96 2.17
N ARG A 122 6.64 -10.78 3.20
CA ARG A 122 6.08 -10.53 4.54
C ARG A 122 6.66 -9.26 5.15
N GLU A 123 7.95 -9.03 5.01
CA GLU A 123 8.62 -7.82 5.48
C GLU A 123 8.11 -6.57 4.74
N ALA A 124 8.00 -6.62 3.42
CA ALA A 124 7.46 -5.53 2.61
C ALA A 124 5.99 -5.23 2.93
N SER A 125 5.16 -6.27 3.10
CA SER A 125 3.76 -6.08 3.48
C SER A 125 3.60 -5.56 4.91
N ALA A 126 4.41 -6.02 5.87
CA ALA A 126 4.41 -5.50 7.23
C ALA A 126 4.83 -4.01 7.27
N GLN A 127 5.87 -3.64 6.51
CA GLN A 127 6.31 -2.26 6.38
C GLN A 127 5.23 -1.38 5.73
N GLN A 128 4.58 -1.86 4.68
CA GLN A 128 3.49 -1.14 4.03
C GLN A 128 2.29 -0.95 4.97
N GLN A 129 1.92 -1.98 5.75
CA GLN A 129 0.86 -1.87 6.76
C GLN A 129 1.20 -0.86 7.85
N SER A 130 2.43 -0.85 8.36
CA SER A 130 2.84 0.12 9.39
C SER A 130 2.80 1.56 8.87
N MET A 131 3.23 1.80 7.62
CA MET A 131 3.14 3.12 6.99
C MET A 131 1.69 3.57 6.78
N GLN A 132 0.80 2.66 6.36
CA GLN A 132 -0.62 2.96 6.24
C GLN A 132 -1.25 3.30 7.60
N GLN A 133 -0.91 2.56 8.66
CA GLN A 133 -1.38 2.85 10.01
C GLN A 133 -0.91 4.23 10.47
N GLN A 134 0.36 4.55 10.34
CA GLN A 134 0.88 5.88 10.68
C GLN A 134 0.16 7.00 9.92
N THR A 135 -0.03 6.84 8.61
CA THR A 135 -0.73 7.82 7.80
C THR A 135 -2.18 7.97 8.24
N SER A 136 -2.88 6.87 8.54
CA SER A 136 -4.27 6.91 9.01
C SER A 136 -4.40 7.56 10.39
N GLU A 137 -3.48 7.33 11.31
CA GLU A 137 -3.44 7.96 12.64
C GLU A 137 -3.18 9.47 12.54
N GLN A 138 -2.25 9.89 11.68
CA GLN A 138 -1.99 11.29 11.43
C GLN A 138 -3.23 11.98 10.83
N MET A 139 -3.86 11.37 9.83
CA MET A 139 -5.10 11.89 9.25
C MET A 139 -6.26 11.93 10.24
N ALA A 140 -6.39 10.92 11.10
CA ALA A 140 -7.40 10.91 12.16
C ALA A 140 -7.17 12.05 13.16
N THR A 141 -5.92 12.34 13.53
CA THR A 141 -5.56 13.45 14.40
C THR A 141 -5.89 14.80 13.78
N TYR A 142 -5.53 15.00 12.51
CA TYR A 142 -5.88 16.19 11.73
C TYR A 142 -7.39 16.37 11.63
N ASN A 143 -8.13 15.34 11.25
CA ASN A 143 -9.59 15.41 11.11
C ASN A 143 -10.27 15.72 12.44
N ARG A 144 -9.77 15.18 13.54
CA ARG A 144 -10.27 15.50 14.89
C ARG A 144 -10.05 16.97 15.25
N ALA A 145 -8.90 17.54 14.88
CA ALA A 145 -8.64 18.97 15.09
C ALA A 145 -9.56 19.85 14.24
N VAL A 146 -9.76 19.52 12.96
CA VAL A 146 -10.74 20.21 12.09
C VAL A 146 -12.14 20.14 12.70
N ALA A 147 -12.56 18.94 13.13
CA ALA A 147 -13.86 18.74 13.77
C ALA A 147 -14.04 19.59 15.02
N ALA A 148 -13.05 19.65 15.90
CA ALA A 148 -13.09 20.47 17.10
C ALA A 148 -13.23 21.98 16.77
N CYS A 149 -12.47 22.47 15.80
CA CYS A 149 -12.55 23.86 15.33
C CYS A 149 -13.94 24.18 14.75
N MET A 150 -14.47 23.33 13.87
CA MET A 150 -15.78 23.51 13.25
C MET A 150 -16.91 23.44 14.29
N SER A 151 -16.83 22.53 15.25
CA SER A 151 -17.79 22.45 16.35
C SER A 151 -17.80 23.73 17.19
N GLY A 152 -16.64 24.31 17.47
CA GLY A 152 -16.53 25.60 18.15
C GLY A 152 -17.19 26.76 17.39
N ARG A 153 -17.28 26.66 16.05
CA ARG A 153 -17.97 27.63 15.18
C ARG A 153 -19.47 27.35 15.01
N GLY A 154 -19.99 26.27 15.61
CA GLY A 154 -21.41 25.94 15.59
C GLY A 154 -21.83 25.07 14.41
N TYR A 155 -20.94 24.19 13.96
CA TYR A 155 -21.25 23.12 13.01
C TYR A 155 -21.37 21.80 13.76
N THR A 156 -22.25 20.92 13.27
CA THR A 156 -22.34 19.53 13.73
C THR A 156 -21.61 18.65 12.72
N ILE A 157 -20.76 17.75 13.20
CA ILE A 157 -19.95 16.85 12.38
C ILE A 157 -20.37 15.42 12.69
N GLN A 158 -20.70 14.66 11.64
CA GLN A 158 -21.07 13.24 11.71
C GLN A 158 -20.12 12.39 10.86
#